data_d2f4930a1890216dc59e9fdfdbd60f32
#
_entry.id   d2f4930a1890216dc59e9fdfdbd60f32
#
_cell.length_a   1.000
_cell.length_b   1.000
_cell.length_c   1.000
_cell.angle_alpha   90.00
_cell.angle_beta   90.00
_cell.angle_gamma   90.00
#
_symmetry.space_group_name_H-M   'P 1'
#
loop_
_entity.id
_entity.type
_entity.pdbx_description
1 polymer ?
#
loop_
_entity_poly.entity_id
_entity_poly.type
_entity_poly.pdbx_seq_one_letter_code
_entity_poly.pdbx_strand_id
1 'polypeptide(L)'
;MKNFSNEISISSIIFSTAIFRTSLKILLAFVLVFAGNQKSFAALPVSDEIYLGYQLVQDWDIASAEKLSKQLLKKYPESGDAHFLQARIEFMKGNYDRSWNILRQVGDNFRQVKEFKNHVDATRRASKNFISRETEHFIFHFEEGPDEILIYYAEKVLETSYQVLGKILNYYPEEKVRVEFYPDRKPFSKISPLTLKDILTSGTVALCKYNRIMMISPGSLVRGFNWMDTLSHEYVHYLLTKKSRNHLPLWMHEGIAKYLETQWREESQYLSPIMETVLSNALKNDYRVPLEAMMPSLAKLKTAEDVQLAYAEVSSMMEYLATIEGFDIFSRILEDLASGVEEAEFENIFIKHVGQDLTGFQKSWENWAKKLELKNIPGIEALTTEFKNRKGLGQKNKGYGRLGSKKARNLTFLGDILKSRDHFKAAIIEYKKAMGESSAHSPVLFNKLAGTYLQTRKYDEAETLLKESLAFFPDFHTTLANMGELYFSNQEYETARVYFEKAVRINPFNPFAHMRLIRVYDKLGLVREKELQARQFNYID
;
A
#
# COMPACT_ATOMS: atom_id res chain seq x y z
N MET A 1 51.56 48.96 -1.42
CA MET A 1 51.93 48.04 -2.49
C MET A 1 50.92 46.94 -2.57
N LYS A 2 50.32 46.89 -3.70
CA LYS A 2 49.55 45.93 -4.50
C LYS A 2 48.09 45.64 -4.08
N ASN A 3 47.25 46.30 -4.87
CA ASN A 3 45.87 46.01 -5.21
C ASN A 3 45.67 44.54 -5.63
N PHE A 4 44.54 43.94 -5.25
CA PHE A 4 43.78 43.08 -6.14
C PHE A 4 42.30 43.37 -6.04
N SER A 5 41.79 43.77 -7.16
CA SER A 5 40.45 44.17 -7.48
C SER A 5 39.44 43.04 -7.49
N ASN A 6 38.22 43.37 -7.09
CA ASN A 6 36.99 42.60 -7.26
C ASN A 6 36.72 42.33 -8.76
N GLU A 7 36.59 41.08 -9.14
CA GLU A 7 35.79 40.59 -10.27
C GLU A 7 34.74 39.58 -9.72
N ILE A 8 33.55 40.07 -9.48
CA ILE A 8 32.38 39.19 -9.28
C ILE A 8 31.92 38.78 -10.67
N SER A 9 32.22 37.56 -11.00
CA SER A 9 31.91 36.93 -12.30
C SER A 9 30.40 36.68 -12.43
N ILE A 10 29.85 37.15 -13.55
CA ILE A 10 28.47 37.00 -14.05
C ILE A 10 28.10 35.54 -14.37
N SER A 11 28.90 34.56 -13.97
CA SER A 11 28.68 33.14 -14.21
C SER A 11 27.75 32.43 -13.19
N SER A 12 27.39 33.06 -12.07
CA SER A 12 26.51 32.44 -11.05
C SER A 12 25.00 32.62 -11.31
N ILE A 13 24.61 33.52 -12.22
CA ILE A 13 23.18 33.73 -12.57
C ILE A 13 22.74 32.82 -13.74
N ILE A 14 23.68 32.35 -14.57
CA ILE A 14 23.36 31.45 -15.69
C ILE A 14 23.23 29.99 -15.24
N PHE A 15 23.81 29.62 -14.09
CA PHE A 15 23.70 28.26 -13.54
C PHE A 15 22.34 27.98 -12.85
N SER A 16 21.69 29.02 -12.32
CA SER A 16 20.37 28.87 -11.67
C SER A 16 19.24 28.61 -12.69
N THR A 17 19.28 29.24 -13.85
CA THR A 17 18.27 29.07 -14.91
C THR A 17 18.44 27.78 -15.72
N ALA A 18 19.64 27.18 -15.72
CA ALA A 18 19.87 25.89 -16.38
C ALA A 18 19.37 24.69 -15.51
N ILE A 19 19.46 24.80 -14.20
CA ILE A 19 18.95 23.79 -13.26
C ILE A 19 17.41 23.80 -13.26
N PHE A 20 16.78 24.96 -13.31
CA PHE A 20 15.31 25.09 -13.40
C PHE A 20 14.74 24.52 -14.71
N ARG A 21 15.43 24.71 -15.84
CA ARG A 21 15.04 24.12 -17.14
C ARG A 21 15.29 22.61 -17.22
N THR A 22 16.20 22.06 -16.42
CA THR A 22 16.48 20.62 -16.38
C THR A 22 15.49 19.89 -15.46
N SER A 23 15.04 20.53 -14.39
CA SER A 23 13.99 20.01 -13.49
C SER A 23 12.63 19.95 -14.18
N LEU A 24 12.27 20.97 -14.97
CA LEU A 24 11.03 20.99 -15.76
C LEU A 24 11.03 19.90 -16.86
N LYS A 25 12.21 19.54 -17.40
CA LYS A 25 12.33 18.44 -18.38
C LYS A 25 12.28 17.05 -17.74
N ILE A 26 12.61 16.90 -16.46
CA ILE A 26 12.51 15.65 -15.71
C ILE A 26 11.06 15.43 -15.25
N LEU A 27 10.32 16.48 -14.96
CA LEU A 27 8.90 16.41 -14.59
C LEU A 27 8.01 16.01 -15.78
N LEU A 28 8.27 16.56 -16.97
CA LEU A 28 7.67 16.08 -18.22
C LEU A 28 8.00 14.60 -18.54
N ALA A 29 9.10 14.07 -18.00
CA ALA A 29 9.48 12.66 -18.19
C ALA A 29 8.70 11.68 -17.30
N PHE A 30 8.01 12.13 -16.26
CA PHE A 30 7.22 11.24 -15.36
C PHE A 30 5.71 11.26 -15.63
N VAL A 31 5.16 12.35 -16.09
CA VAL A 31 3.93 12.36 -16.91
C VAL A 31 4.17 11.54 -18.19
N LEU A 32 5.42 11.38 -18.59
CA LEU A 32 5.95 10.67 -19.76
C LEU A 32 6.71 9.38 -19.41
N VAL A 33 6.41 8.65 -18.35
CA VAL A 33 6.90 7.25 -18.23
C VAL A 33 6.29 6.36 -19.31
N PHE A 34 5.36 6.92 -20.08
CA PHE A 34 5.02 6.45 -21.42
C PHE A 34 5.43 7.41 -22.56
N ALA A 35 6.17 8.47 -22.31
CA ALA A 35 6.77 9.33 -23.31
C ALA A 35 8.31 9.26 -23.18
N GLY A 36 8.91 8.30 -23.87
CA GLY A 36 10.35 8.17 -23.96
C GLY A 36 10.99 9.34 -24.70
N ASN A 37 12.21 9.68 -24.26
CA ASN A 37 13.23 10.53 -24.89
C ASN A 37 12.86 11.19 -26.22
N GLN A 38 12.61 12.50 -26.18
CA GLN A 38 12.56 13.32 -27.36
C GLN A 38 13.96 13.47 -27.97
N LYS A 39 14.31 12.58 -28.91
CA LYS A 39 15.14 12.91 -30.02
C LYS A 39 14.57 12.24 -31.27
N SER A 40 14.12 13.08 -32.20
CA SER A 40 13.73 12.69 -33.55
C SER A 40 12.38 11.99 -33.72
N PHE A 41 11.30 12.71 -33.47
CA PHE A 41 10.04 12.43 -34.13
C PHE A 41 9.58 13.68 -34.85
N ALA A 42 9.47 13.62 -36.17
CA ALA A 42 8.56 14.49 -36.90
C ALA A 42 7.16 14.09 -36.39
N ALA A 43 6.66 14.81 -35.39
CA ALA A 43 5.30 14.66 -34.92
C ALA A 43 4.40 15.01 -36.11
N LEU A 44 3.63 14.05 -36.58
CA LEU A 44 2.38 14.39 -37.24
C LEU A 44 1.64 15.30 -36.26
N PRO A 45 1.06 16.43 -36.68
CA PRO A 45 0.31 17.28 -35.78
C PRO A 45 -0.81 16.43 -35.20
N VAL A 46 -0.62 15.98 -33.98
CA VAL A 46 -1.72 15.42 -33.16
C VAL A 46 -2.71 16.56 -33.10
N SER A 47 -3.94 16.36 -33.59
CA SER A 47 -4.93 17.41 -33.49
C SER A 47 -5.12 17.75 -32.02
N ASP A 48 -5.31 19.02 -31.70
CA ASP A 48 -5.55 19.47 -30.31
C ASP A 48 -6.66 18.65 -29.62
N GLU A 49 -7.65 18.17 -30.40
CA GLU A 49 -8.73 17.32 -29.94
C GLU A 49 -8.24 15.93 -29.46
N ILE A 50 -7.26 15.32 -30.13
CA ILE A 50 -6.67 14.03 -29.71
C ILE A 50 -5.83 14.22 -28.44
N TYR A 51 -5.08 15.32 -28.38
CA TYR A 51 -4.31 15.69 -27.20
C TYR A 51 -5.21 15.88 -25.97
N LEU A 52 -6.33 16.61 -26.13
CA LEU A 52 -7.36 16.75 -25.09
C LEU A 52 -7.88 15.38 -24.63
N GLY A 53 -8.12 14.45 -25.56
CA GLY A 53 -8.54 13.09 -25.21
C GLY A 53 -7.51 12.34 -24.34
N TYR A 54 -6.22 12.53 -24.60
CA TYR A 54 -5.17 11.95 -23.74
C TYR A 54 -5.10 12.61 -22.37
N GLN A 55 -5.31 13.92 -22.28
CA GLN A 55 -5.39 14.62 -20.99
C GLN A 55 -6.56 14.08 -20.15
N LEU A 56 -7.76 13.97 -20.73
CA LEU A 56 -8.93 13.42 -20.05
C LEU A 56 -8.68 12.00 -19.50
N VAL A 57 -7.94 11.15 -20.23
CA VAL A 57 -7.54 9.84 -19.75
C VAL A 57 -6.53 9.94 -18.59
N GLN A 58 -5.61 10.90 -18.62
CA GLN A 58 -4.66 11.15 -17.52
C GLN A 58 -5.35 11.66 -16.27
N ASP A 59 -6.35 12.50 -16.43
CA ASP A 59 -7.18 13.08 -15.37
C ASP A 59 -8.21 12.09 -14.82
N TRP A 60 -8.26 10.89 -15.35
CA TRP A 60 -9.26 9.85 -15.05
C TRP A 60 -10.71 10.27 -15.32
N ASP A 61 -10.92 11.27 -16.15
CA ASP A 61 -12.24 11.63 -16.69
C ASP A 61 -12.58 10.73 -17.90
N ILE A 62 -12.82 9.46 -17.59
CA ILE A 62 -13.01 8.42 -18.61
C ILE A 62 -14.31 8.64 -19.39
N ALA A 63 -15.35 9.18 -18.76
CA ALA A 63 -16.64 9.47 -19.42
C ALA A 63 -16.48 10.54 -20.51
N SER A 64 -15.83 11.66 -20.20
CA SER A 64 -15.55 12.72 -21.18
C SER A 64 -14.60 12.24 -22.27
N ALA A 65 -13.55 11.47 -21.91
CA ALA A 65 -12.63 10.87 -22.86
C ALA A 65 -13.35 9.95 -23.86
N GLU A 66 -14.27 9.11 -23.37
CA GLU A 66 -15.07 8.21 -24.22
C GLU A 66 -15.98 8.97 -25.18
N LYS A 67 -16.65 10.02 -24.69
CA LYS A 67 -17.50 10.87 -25.52
C LYS A 67 -16.70 11.52 -26.65
N LEU A 68 -15.53 12.10 -26.32
CA LEU A 68 -14.63 12.72 -27.28
C LEU A 68 -14.08 11.69 -28.28
N SER A 69 -13.64 10.52 -27.81
CA SER A 69 -13.12 9.44 -28.67
C SER A 69 -14.15 8.99 -29.71
N LYS A 70 -15.42 8.87 -29.35
CA LYS A 70 -16.51 8.53 -30.30
C LYS A 70 -16.67 9.60 -31.38
N GLN A 71 -16.54 10.88 -31.04
CA GLN A 71 -16.57 11.99 -32.01
C GLN A 71 -15.36 11.96 -32.95
N LEU A 72 -14.17 11.75 -32.38
CA LEU A 72 -12.93 11.67 -33.15
C LEU A 72 -12.94 10.51 -34.15
N LEU A 73 -13.39 9.32 -33.74
CA LEU A 73 -13.49 8.17 -34.65
C LEU A 73 -14.52 8.36 -35.75
N LYS A 74 -15.60 9.12 -35.49
CA LYS A 74 -16.56 9.50 -36.55
C LYS A 74 -15.93 10.48 -37.54
N LYS A 75 -15.12 11.43 -37.07
CA LYS A 75 -14.46 12.46 -37.88
C LYS A 75 -13.24 11.92 -38.62
N TYR A 76 -12.48 11.01 -37.96
CA TYR A 76 -11.22 10.46 -38.46
C TYR A 76 -11.21 8.93 -38.32
N PRO A 77 -11.99 8.18 -39.11
CA PRO A 77 -12.17 6.74 -38.93
C PRO A 77 -10.88 5.92 -39.15
N GLU A 78 -9.94 6.43 -39.94
CA GLU A 78 -8.66 5.77 -40.24
C GLU A 78 -7.50 6.27 -39.37
N SER A 79 -7.76 7.16 -38.39
CA SER A 79 -6.70 7.72 -37.56
C SER A 79 -6.21 6.69 -36.54
N GLY A 80 -4.93 6.30 -36.64
CA GLY A 80 -4.26 5.43 -35.67
C GLY A 80 -4.26 6.00 -34.25
N ASP A 81 -4.13 7.34 -34.11
CA ASP A 81 -4.12 8.02 -32.81
C ASP A 81 -5.50 8.01 -32.15
N ALA A 82 -6.59 8.18 -32.94
CA ALA A 82 -7.95 8.08 -32.43
C ALA A 82 -8.27 6.64 -31.96
N HIS A 83 -7.82 5.63 -32.68
CA HIS A 83 -7.94 4.24 -32.27
C HIS A 83 -7.07 3.92 -31.05
N PHE A 84 -5.87 4.48 -30.96
CA PHE A 84 -5.00 4.31 -29.80
C PHE A 84 -5.62 4.95 -28.54
N LEU A 85 -6.20 6.15 -28.66
CA LEU A 85 -6.99 6.78 -27.59
C LEU A 85 -8.15 5.88 -27.14
N GLN A 86 -8.94 5.36 -28.10
CA GLN A 86 -10.03 4.43 -27.79
C GLN A 86 -9.52 3.19 -27.04
N ALA A 87 -8.41 2.62 -27.48
CA ALA A 87 -7.83 1.44 -26.82
C ALA A 87 -7.41 1.73 -25.36
N ARG A 88 -6.86 2.92 -25.11
CA ARG A 88 -6.53 3.36 -23.75
C ARG A 88 -7.79 3.50 -22.87
N ILE A 89 -8.85 4.08 -23.40
CA ILE A 89 -10.13 4.20 -22.69
C ILE A 89 -10.71 2.83 -22.36
N GLU A 90 -10.74 1.90 -23.32
CA GLU A 90 -11.22 0.54 -23.08
C GLU A 90 -10.36 -0.19 -22.01
N PHE A 91 -9.05 0.04 -22.01
CA PHE A 91 -8.17 -0.48 -20.97
C PHE A 91 -8.50 0.08 -19.59
N MET A 92 -8.73 1.39 -19.48
CA MET A 92 -9.12 2.05 -18.23
C MET A 92 -10.49 1.59 -17.71
N LYS A 93 -11.38 1.15 -18.61
CA LYS A 93 -12.68 0.54 -18.29
C LYS A 93 -12.57 -0.94 -17.92
N GLY A 94 -11.39 -1.55 -18.02
CA GLY A 94 -11.16 -2.98 -17.76
C GLY A 94 -11.55 -3.90 -18.93
N ASN A 95 -11.86 -3.36 -20.11
CA ASN A 95 -12.21 -4.10 -21.32
C ASN A 95 -10.95 -4.53 -22.08
N TYR A 96 -10.10 -5.37 -21.46
CA TYR A 96 -8.74 -5.69 -21.95
C TYR A 96 -8.74 -6.37 -23.31
N ASP A 97 -9.68 -7.28 -23.59
CA ASP A 97 -9.79 -7.95 -24.90
C ASP A 97 -10.20 -6.97 -25.99
N ARG A 98 -11.11 -6.03 -25.68
CA ARG A 98 -11.52 -4.99 -26.63
C ARG A 98 -10.38 -4.02 -26.91
N SER A 99 -9.68 -3.56 -25.87
CA SER A 99 -8.48 -2.74 -26.00
C SER A 99 -7.44 -3.43 -26.89
N TRP A 100 -7.16 -4.72 -26.64
CA TRP A 100 -6.23 -5.52 -27.44
C TRP A 100 -6.65 -5.64 -28.90
N ASN A 101 -7.94 -5.90 -29.17
CA ASN A 101 -8.44 -6.03 -30.54
C ASN A 101 -8.30 -4.73 -31.34
N ILE A 102 -8.52 -3.57 -30.72
CA ILE A 102 -8.28 -2.26 -31.33
C ILE A 102 -6.79 -2.07 -31.60
N LEU A 103 -5.94 -2.34 -30.60
CA LEU A 103 -4.48 -2.14 -30.72
C LEU A 103 -3.84 -2.99 -31.80
N ARG A 104 -4.36 -4.18 -32.11
CA ARG A 104 -3.83 -5.00 -33.22
C ARG A 104 -3.96 -4.33 -34.60
N GLN A 105 -4.90 -3.40 -34.74
CA GLN A 105 -5.12 -2.64 -35.99
C GLN A 105 -4.29 -1.36 -36.03
N VAL A 106 -3.77 -0.88 -34.90
CA VAL A 106 -2.90 0.30 -34.84
C VAL A 106 -1.47 -0.09 -35.21
N GLY A 107 -0.80 0.65 -36.09
CA GLY A 107 0.59 0.40 -36.49
C GLY A 107 1.58 0.50 -35.31
N ASP A 108 2.67 -0.27 -35.38
CA ASP A 108 3.72 -0.31 -34.33
C ASP A 108 4.82 0.77 -34.53
N ASN A 109 4.51 1.82 -35.29
CA ASN A 109 5.48 2.83 -35.70
C ASN A 109 6.03 3.66 -34.53
N PHE A 110 5.34 3.64 -33.39
CA PHE A 110 5.73 4.38 -32.20
C PHE A 110 6.02 3.45 -31.02
N ARG A 111 7.15 3.69 -30.33
CA ARG A 111 7.57 2.93 -29.16
C ARG A 111 6.46 2.85 -28.09
N GLN A 112 5.76 3.95 -27.84
CA GLN A 112 4.66 4.02 -26.85
C GLN A 112 3.51 3.06 -27.18
N VAL A 113 3.14 2.96 -28.45
CA VAL A 113 2.09 2.02 -28.89
C VAL A 113 2.53 0.59 -28.63
N LYS A 114 3.78 0.24 -28.95
CA LYS A 114 4.33 -1.11 -28.72
C LYS A 114 4.40 -1.45 -27.23
N GLU A 115 4.86 -0.52 -26.39
CA GLU A 115 4.92 -0.72 -24.93
C GLU A 115 3.52 -0.89 -24.35
N PHE A 116 2.55 -0.09 -24.77
CA PHE A 116 1.18 -0.21 -24.31
C PHE A 116 0.52 -1.51 -24.81
N LYS A 117 0.75 -1.94 -26.06
CA LYS A 117 0.32 -3.25 -26.55
C LYS A 117 0.83 -4.38 -25.66
N ASN A 118 2.12 -4.37 -25.31
CA ASN A 118 2.70 -5.38 -24.43
C ASN A 118 2.05 -5.39 -23.04
N HIS A 119 1.75 -4.19 -22.52
CA HIS A 119 1.10 -4.03 -21.23
C HIS A 119 -0.35 -4.56 -21.25
N VAL A 120 -1.13 -4.21 -22.28
CA VAL A 120 -2.51 -4.70 -22.44
C VAL A 120 -2.53 -6.22 -22.61
N ASP A 121 -1.65 -6.81 -23.43
CA ASP A 121 -1.56 -8.25 -23.60
C ASP A 121 -1.17 -8.96 -22.30
N ALA A 122 -0.22 -8.41 -21.55
CA ALA A 122 0.17 -8.95 -20.25
C ALA A 122 -1.00 -8.91 -19.25
N THR A 123 -1.75 -7.81 -19.22
CA THR A 123 -2.94 -7.67 -18.35
C THR A 123 -4.01 -8.66 -18.73
N ARG A 124 -4.36 -8.75 -20.01
CA ARG A 124 -5.34 -9.69 -20.54
C ARG A 124 -5.02 -11.15 -20.20
N ARG A 125 -3.74 -11.54 -20.31
CA ARG A 125 -3.30 -12.90 -19.95
C ARG A 125 -3.35 -13.13 -18.44
N ALA A 126 -2.99 -12.12 -17.64
CA ALA A 126 -2.99 -12.22 -16.19
C ALA A 126 -4.40 -12.31 -15.60
N SER A 127 -5.39 -11.70 -16.26
CA SER A 127 -6.80 -11.71 -15.82
C SER A 127 -7.70 -12.70 -16.57
N LYS A 128 -7.12 -13.57 -17.44
CA LYS A 128 -7.89 -14.48 -18.31
C LYS A 128 -8.86 -15.39 -17.56
N ASN A 129 -8.46 -15.87 -16.38
CA ASN A 129 -9.23 -16.82 -15.58
C ASN A 129 -9.97 -16.14 -14.43
N PHE A 130 -10.06 -14.80 -14.46
CA PHE A 130 -10.77 -14.09 -13.41
C PHE A 130 -12.26 -14.32 -13.53
N ILE A 131 -12.86 -14.63 -12.40
CA ILE A 131 -14.30 -14.49 -12.17
C ILE A 131 -14.56 -13.14 -11.52
N SER A 132 -15.80 -12.68 -11.52
CA SER A 132 -16.19 -11.42 -10.91
C SER A 132 -17.30 -11.60 -9.90
N ARG A 133 -17.25 -10.79 -8.84
CA ARG A 133 -18.33 -10.63 -7.86
C ARG A 133 -18.59 -9.16 -7.64
N GLU A 134 -19.85 -8.78 -7.69
CA GLU A 134 -20.25 -7.39 -7.52
C GLU A 134 -20.89 -7.17 -6.15
N THR A 135 -20.64 -5.99 -5.59
CA THR A 135 -21.33 -5.44 -4.44
C THR A 135 -22.05 -4.15 -4.85
N GLU A 136 -22.50 -3.33 -3.91
CA GLU A 136 -23.20 -2.09 -4.22
C GLU A 136 -22.32 -1.11 -5.01
N HIS A 137 -21.05 -0.91 -4.55
CA HIS A 137 -20.15 0.09 -5.11
C HIS A 137 -18.86 -0.48 -5.72
N PHE A 138 -18.63 -1.81 -5.66
CA PHE A 138 -17.40 -2.43 -6.13
C PHE A 138 -17.63 -3.62 -7.05
N ILE A 139 -16.63 -3.89 -7.92
CA ILE A 139 -16.53 -5.12 -8.72
C ILE A 139 -15.21 -5.79 -8.41
N PHE A 140 -15.24 -6.96 -7.78
CA PHE A 140 -14.07 -7.76 -7.46
C PHE A 140 -13.77 -8.74 -8.58
N HIS A 141 -12.49 -8.82 -8.99
CA HIS A 141 -12.00 -9.77 -9.98
C HIS A 141 -10.87 -10.58 -9.36
N PHE A 142 -10.95 -11.89 -9.46
CA PHE A 142 -9.98 -12.82 -8.84
C PHE A 142 -10.04 -14.20 -9.52
N GLU A 143 -9.01 -15.03 -9.36
CA GLU A 143 -9.06 -16.42 -9.81
C GLU A 143 -9.95 -17.25 -8.88
N GLU A 144 -10.77 -18.16 -9.46
CA GLU A 144 -11.59 -19.11 -8.71
C GLU A 144 -10.72 -19.96 -7.78
N GLY A 145 -11.15 -20.15 -6.53
CA GLY A 145 -10.46 -20.95 -5.53
C GLY A 145 -10.21 -20.24 -4.20
N PRO A 146 -9.05 -20.43 -3.55
CA PRO A 146 -8.81 -19.92 -2.18
C PRO A 146 -9.00 -18.42 -2.02
N ASP A 147 -8.77 -17.61 -3.06
CA ASP A 147 -8.89 -16.17 -3.00
C ASP A 147 -10.35 -15.70 -2.86
N GLU A 148 -11.34 -16.57 -3.04
CA GLU A 148 -12.76 -16.26 -2.78
C GLU A 148 -13.01 -15.85 -1.33
N ILE A 149 -12.20 -16.34 -0.40
CA ILE A 149 -12.31 -15.96 1.01
C ILE A 149 -12.07 -14.46 1.21
N LEU A 150 -11.24 -13.83 0.38
CA LEU A 150 -10.91 -12.41 0.48
C LEU A 150 -12.15 -11.52 0.29
N ILE A 151 -13.10 -11.96 -0.52
CA ILE A 151 -14.25 -11.13 -0.91
C ILE A 151 -15.12 -10.78 0.28
N TYR A 152 -15.31 -11.71 1.24
CA TYR A 152 -16.07 -11.43 2.48
C TYR A 152 -15.51 -10.26 3.28
N TYR A 153 -14.18 -10.15 3.33
CA TYR A 153 -13.50 -9.11 4.08
C TYR A 153 -13.35 -7.83 3.25
N ALA A 154 -13.05 -7.97 1.94
CA ALA A 154 -12.92 -6.87 1.01
C ALA A 154 -14.22 -6.09 0.84
N GLU A 155 -15.36 -6.79 0.69
CA GLU A 155 -16.69 -6.17 0.67
C GLU A 155 -16.90 -5.33 1.92
N LYS A 156 -16.71 -5.91 3.11
CA LYS A 156 -16.93 -5.19 4.37
C LYS A 156 -16.06 -3.94 4.49
N VAL A 157 -14.77 -4.04 4.21
CA VAL A 157 -13.86 -2.88 4.36
C VAL A 157 -14.15 -1.81 3.34
N LEU A 158 -14.38 -2.18 2.07
CA LEU A 158 -14.55 -1.19 1.01
C LEU A 158 -15.90 -0.52 1.04
N GLU A 159 -17.00 -1.24 1.33
CA GLU A 159 -18.32 -0.63 1.48
C GLU A 159 -18.36 0.31 2.71
N THR A 160 -17.69 -0.06 3.81
CA THR A 160 -17.54 0.84 4.96
C THR A 160 -16.67 2.07 4.58
N SER A 161 -15.56 1.84 3.88
CA SER A 161 -14.68 2.92 3.39
C SER A 161 -15.41 3.85 2.44
N TYR A 162 -16.27 3.34 1.57
CA TYR A 162 -17.09 4.16 0.66
C TYR A 162 -17.91 5.19 1.44
N GLN A 163 -18.60 4.76 2.49
CA GLN A 163 -19.42 5.64 3.32
C GLN A 163 -18.57 6.64 4.14
N VAL A 164 -17.54 6.16 4.82
CA VAL A 164 -16.74 6.98 5.73
C VAL A 164 -15.85 7.94 4.96
N LEU A 165 -15.10 7.45 3.98
CA LEU A 165 -14.17 8.26 3.20
C LEU A 165 -14.90 9.16 2.21
N GLY A 166 -16.03 8.69 1.66
CA GLY A 166 -16.88 9.50 0.82
C GLY A 166 -17.39 10.76 1.55
N LYS A 167 -17.75 10.60 2.82
CA LYS A 167 -18.14 11.73 3.69
C LYS A 167 -16.97 12.66 3.99
N ILE A 168 -15.80 12.12 4.35
CA ILE A 168 -14.59 12.90 4.69
C ILE A 168 -14.13 13.72 3.46
N LEU A 169 -14.06 13.08 2.30
CA LEU A 169 -13.56 13.70 1.08
C LEU A 169 -14.67 14.41 0.28
N ASN A 170 -15.92 14.36 0.73
CA ASN A 170 -17.09 14.87 0.01
C ASN A 170 -17.08 14.42 -1.47
N TYR A 171 -16.88 13.12 -1.69
CA TYR A 171 -16.83 12.53 -3.02
C TYR A 171 -17.25 11.07 -3.01
N TYR A 172 -18.22 10.73 -3.81
CA TYR A 172 -18.73 9.37 -4.01
C TYR A 172 -18.63 8.99 -5.49
N PRO A 173 -17.85 7.96 -5.85
CA PRO A 173 -17.82 7.47 -7.23
C PRO A 173 -19.20 7.03 -7.71
N GLU A 174 -19.62 7.50 -8.88
CA GLU A 174 -20.91 7.12 -9.48
C GLU A 174 -20.85 5.71 -10.09
N GLU A 175 -19.67 5.32 -10.60
CA GLU A 175 -19.42 4.00 -11.18
C GLU A 175 -18.80 3.06 -10.14
N LYS A 176 -19.13 1.77 -10.23
CA LYS A 176 -18.51 0.75 -9.38
C LYS A 176 -16.99 0.71 -9.56
N VAL A 177 -16.29 0.70 -8.44
CA VAL A 177 -14.82 0.67 -8.43
C VAL A 177 -14.32 -0.75 -8.68
N ARG A 178 -13.42 -0.89 -9.64
CA ARG A 178 -12.81 -2.16 -9.99
C ARG A 178 -11.66 -2.53 -9.06
N VAL A 179 -11.71 -3.74 -8.49
CA VAL A 179 -10.70 -4.30 -7.58
C VAL A 179 -10.23 -5.64 -8.13
N GLU A 180 -8.94 -5.81 -8.33
CA GLU A 180 -8.35 -7.01 -8.92
C GLU A 180 -7.34 -7.66 -7.96
N PHE A 181 -7.59 -8.93 -7.58
CA PHE A 181 -6.67 -9.73 -6.78
C PHE A 181 -5.83 -10.64 -7.68
N TYR A 182 -4.52 -10.50 -7.60
CA TYR A 182 -3.57 -11.29 -8.38
C TYR A 182 -2.94 -12.38 -7.50
N PRO A 183 -2.85 -13.62 -7.99
CA PRO A 183 -2.44 -14.77 -7.16
C PRO A 183 -0.99 -14.71 -6.69
N ASP A 184 -0.12 -13.96 -7.39
CA ASP A 184 1.26 -13.75 -6.97
C ASP A 184 1.91 -12.49 -7.60
N ARG A 185 3.14 -12.18 -7.15
CA ARG A 185 3.92 -11.03 -7.60
C ARG A 185 4.33 -11.04 -9.08
N LYS A 186 4.36 -12.19 -9.75
CA LYS A 186 4.82 -12.30 -11.14
C LYS A 186 3.82 -11.71 -12.13
N PRO A 187 2.53 -12.11 -12.14
CA PRO A 187 1.53 -11.41 -12.92
C PRO A 187 1.45 -9.93 -12.51
N PHE A 188 1.44 -9.62 -11.22
CA PHE A 188 1.36 -8.25 -10.73
C PHE A 188 2.49 -7.34 -11.28
N SER A 189 3.74 -7.82 -11.33
CA SER A 189 4.86 -7.04 -11.90
C SER A 189 4.77 -6.79 -13.40
N LYS A 190 3.95 -7.55 -14.13
CA LYS A 190 3.73 -7.37 -15.57
C LYS A 190 2.64 -6.35 -15.89
N ILE A 191 1.70 -6.18 -14.95
CA ILE A 191 0.51 -5.34 -15.12
C ILE A 191 0.61 -4.02 -14.35
N SER A 192 1.60 -3.89 -13.51
CA SER A 192 1.93 -2.67 -12.76
C SER A 192 3.20 -2.00 -13.32
N PRO A 193 3.48 -0.75 -12.98
CA PRO A 193 4.74 -0.09 -13.35
C PRO A 193 5.95 -0.59 -12.54
N LEU A 194 5.75 -1.53 -11.60
CA LEU A 194 6.78 -2.04 -10.71
C LEU A 194 7.45 -3.29 -11.29
N THR A 195 8.77 -3.35 -11.23
CA THR A 195 9.51 -4.57 -11.54
C THR A 195 9.42 -5.56 -10.38
N LEU A 196 9.73 -6.84 -10.65
CA LEU A 196 9.85 -7.84 -9.57
C LEU A 196 10.86 -7.43 -8.49
N LYS A 197 11.93 -6.73 -8.88
CA LYS A 197 12.93 -6.22 -7.96
C LYS A 197 12.33 -5.13 -7.06
N ASP A 198 11.60 -4.19 -7.63
CA ASP A 198 10.94 -3.13 -6.86
C ASP A 198 9.97 -3.72 -5.83
N ILE A 199 9.12 -4.65 -6.24
CA ILE A 199 8.16 -5.35 -5.36
C ILE A 199 8.89 -6.06 -4.20
N LEU A 200 9.99 -6.75 -4.49
CA LEU A 200 10.75 -7.48 -3.46
C LEU A 200 11.51 -6.54 -2.51
N THR A 201 11.92 -5.36 -2.99
CA THR A 201 12.70 -4.40 -2.20
C THR A 201 11.79 -3.52 -1.35
N SER A 202 10.70 -2.99 -1.94
CA SER A 202 9.76 -2.11 -1.24
C SER A 202 8.72 -2.87 -0.41
N GLY A 203 8.47 -4.14 -0.76
CA GLY A 203 7.37 -4.90 -0.16
C GLY A 203 5.98 -4.48 -0.65
N THR A 204 5.89 -3.69 -1.73
CA THR A 204 4.62 -3.23 -2.31
C THR A 204 3.75 -4.41 -2.72
N VAL A 205 2.54 -4.47 -2.20
CA VAL A 205 1.57 -5.55 -2.41
C VAL A 205 0.28 -5.08 -3.09
N ALA A 206 0.07 -3.78 -3.17
CA ALA A 206 -1.10 -3.19 -3.82
C ALA A 206 -0.74 -1.91 -4.56
N LEU A 207 -1.61 -1.47 -5.45
CA LEU A 207 -1.44 -0.26 -6.23
C LEU A 207 -2.77 0.20 -6.83
N CYS A 208 -3.10 1.47 -6.68
CA CYS A 208 -4.19 2.12 -7.38
C CYS A 208 -3.67 2.78 -8.66
N LYS A 209 -4.00 2.22 -9.84
CA LYS A 209 -3.62 2.78 -11.14
C LYS A 209 -4.54 2.30 -12.26
N TYR A 210 -4.60 3.06 -13.35
CA TYR A 210 -5.41 2.71 -14.51
C TYR A 210 -6.90 2.55 -14.19
N ASN A 211 -7.42 3.45 -13.35
CA ASN A 211 -8.82 3.48 -12.92
C ASN A 211 -9.27 2.20 -12.18
N ARG A 212 -8.35 1.52 -11.48
CA ARG A 212 -8.62 0.32 -10.69
C ARG A 212 -7.64 0.15 -9.54
N ILE A 213 -8.06 -0.62 -8.56
CA ILE A 213 -7.23 -1.10 -7.46
C ILE A 213 -6.70 -2.49 -7.80
N MET A 214 -5.42 -2.72 -7.64
CA MET A 214 -4.75 -3.99 -7.89
C MET A 214 -4.04 -4.44 -6.61
N MET A 215 -4.21 -5.70 -6.21
CA MET A 215 -3.57 -6.25 -5.01
C MET A 215 -3.02 -7.65 -5.28
N ILE A 216 -1.84 -7.93 -4.75
CA ILE A 216 -1.33 -9.30 -4.66
C ILE A 216 -2.09 -10.02 -3.55
N SER A 217 -2.61 -11.21 -3.82
CA SER A 217 -3.29 -12.02 -2.80
C SER A 217 -2.44 -12.18 -1.54
N PRO A 218 -2.98 -11.86 -0.34
CA PRO A 218 -2.33 -12.16 0.92
C PRO A 218 -1.94 -13.64 1.06
N GLY A 219 -2.63 -14.53 0.35
CA GLY A 219 -2.32 -15.97 0.28
C GLY A 219 -0.94 -16.28 -0.30
N SER A 220 -0.34 -15.37 -1.07
CA SER A 220 1.00 -15.52 -1.62
C SER A 220 2.13 -15.14 -0.65
N LEU A 221 1.80 -14.56 0.50
CA LEU A 221 2.78 -14.16 1.51
C LEU A 221 2.99 -15.25 2.56
N VAL A 222 4.21 -15.29 3.11
CA VAL A 222 4.57 -16.23 4.19
C VAL A 222 3.81 -15.91 5.47
N ARG A 223 3.57 -14.62 5.72
CA ARG A 223 2.82 -14.11 6.87
C ARG A 223 1.71 -13.21 6.38
N GLY A 224 0.63 -13.18 7.10
CA GLY A 224 -0.41 -12.19 6.90
C GLY A 224 0.12 -10.78 7.20
N PHE A 225 -0.54 -9.80 6.66
CA PHE A 225 -0.33 -8.37 6.90
C PHE A 225 -1.70 -7.69 6.96
N ASN A 226 -1.73 -6.44 7.33
CA ASN A 226 -2.99 -5.68 7.39
C ASN A 226 -3.45 -5.28 5.97
N TRP A 227 -3.83 -6.29 5.18
CA TRP A 227 -4.22 -6.13 3.78
C TRP A 227 -5.54 -5.36 3.62
N MET A 228 -6.41 -5.39 4.63
CA MET A 228 -7.68 -4.66 4.62
C MET A 228 -7.44 -3.15 4.70
N ASP A 229 -6.51 -2.70 5.56
CA ASP A 229 -6.11 -1.29 5.60
C ASP A 229 -5.37 -0.90 4.32
N THR A 230 -4.51 -1.79 3.79
CA THR A 230 -3.87 -1.56 2.49
C THR A 230 -4.91 -1.41 1.39
N LEU A 231 -5.99 -2.19 1.42
CA LEU A 231 -7.08 -2.07 0.44
C LEU A 231 -7.82 -0.74 0.59
N SER A 232 -8.09 -0.29 1.82
CA SER A 232 -8.65 1.02 2.11
C SER A 232 -7.70 2.15 1.67
N HIS A 233 -6.38 2.01 1.89
CA HIS A 233 -5.35 2.93 1.41
C HIS A 233 -5.39 3.12 -0.11
N GLU A 234 -5.47 2.03 -0.88
CA GLU A 234 -5.58 2.09 -2.33
C GLU A 234 -6.92 2.72 -2.78
N TYR A 235 -7.97 2.52 -1.98
CA TYR A 235 -9.25 3.17 -2.25
C TYR A 235 -9.19 4.68 -1.98
N VAL A 236 -8.47 5.13 -0.94
CA VAL A 236 -8.20 6.58 -0.76
C VAL A 236 -7.48 7.13 -1.99
N HIS A 237 -6.43 6.46 -2.49
CA HIS A 237 -5.75 6.87 -3.73
C HIS A 237 -6.71 6.99 -4.92
N TYR A 238 -7.67 6.07 -5.04
CA TYR A 238 -8.70 6.14 -6.07
C TYR A 238 -9.54 7.42 -5.94
N LEU A 239 -10.05 7.72 -4.73
CA LEU A 239 -10.87 8.90 -4.47
C LEU A 239 -10.09 10.20 -4.71
N LEU A 240 -8.85 10.28 -4.21
CA LEU A 240 -7.98 11.45 -4.39
C LEU A 240 -7.70 11.72 -5.87
N THR A 241 -7.35 10.68 -6.64
CA THR A 241 -7.09 10.79 -8.07
C THR A 241 -8.31 11.27 -8.83
N LYS A 242 -9.49 10.70 -8.54
CA LYS A 242 -10.74 11.09 -9.20
C LYS A 242 -11.13 12.52 -8.86
N LYS A 243 -11.12 12.88 -7.57
CA LYS A 243 -11.58 14.19 -7.11
C LYS A 243 -10.63 15.31 -7.52
N SER A 244 -9.31 15.11 -7.48
CA SER A 244 -8.31 16.12 -7.89
C SER A 244 -7.99 16.09 -9.38
N ARG A 245 -8.59 15.21 -10.18
CA ARG A 245 -8.19 14.92 -11.57
C ARG A 245 -6.70 14.64 -11.68
N ASN A 246 -6.16 13.88 -10.71
CA ASN A 246 -4.76 13.46 -10.67
C ASN A 246 -3.73 14.62 -10.55
N HIS A 247 -4.12 15.78 -9.99
CA HIS A 247 -3.25 16.94 -9.81
C HIS A 247 -2.69 17.10 -8.38
N LEU A 248 -3.00 16.16 -7.47
CA LEU A 248 -2.50 16.22 -6.09
C LEU A 248 -1.02 15.81 -6.04
N PRO A 249 -0.12 16.58 -5.36
CA PRO A 249 1.28 16.20 -5.19
C PRO A 249 1.44 14.87 -4.45
N LEU A 250 2.46 14.09 -4.84
CA LEU A 250 2.65 12.71 -4.34
C LEU A 250 2.76 12.63 -2.82
N TRP A 251 3.53 13.52 -2.19
CA TRP A 251 3.70 13.51 -0.72
C TRP A 251 2.38 13.68 0.03
N MET A 252 1.50 14.55 -0.47
CA MET A 252 0.18 14.78 0.10
C MET A 252 -0.78 13.64 -0.25
N HIS A 253 -0.65 13.07 -1.45
CA HIS A 253 -1.40 11.91 -1.88
C HIS A 253 -1.15 10.69 -0.97
N GLU A 254 0.12 10.39 -0.69
CA GLU A 254 0.52 9.33 0.23
C GLU A 254 0.19 9.65 1.69
N GLY A 255 0.36 10.93 2.07
CA GLY A 255 0.03 11.40 3.42
C GLY A 255 -1.44 11.22 3.75
N ILE A 256 -2.35 11.69 2.88
CA ILE A 256 -3.80 11.53 3.07
C ILE A 256 -4.18 10.05 3.05
N ALA A 257 -3.64 9.27 2.10
CA ALA A 257 -3.94 7.85 2.00
C ALA A 257 -3.54 7.10 3.28
N LYS A 258 -2.33 7.35 3.81
CA LYS A 258 -1.85 6.74 5.04
C LYS A 258 -2.61 7.22 6.29
N TYR A 259 -3.00 8.48 6.35
CA TYR A 259 -3.77 9.03 7.46
C TYR A 259 -5.20 8.49 7.52
N LEU A 260 -5.82 8.28 6.37
CA LEU A 260 -7.22 7.87 6.26
C LEU A 260 -7.42 6.35 6.12
N GLU A 261 -6.38 5.55 5.85
CA GLU A 261 -6.50 4.11 5.55
C GLU A 261 -7.21 3.29 6.64
N THR A 262 -7.19 3.76 7.90
CA THR A 262 -7.78 3.07 9.05
C THR A 262 -9.14 3.64 9.50
N GLN A 263 -9.64 4.67 8.84
CA GLN A 263 -10.90 5.36 9.24
C GLN A 263 -12.16 4.48 9.09
N TRP A 264 -12.10 3.39 8.35
CA TRP A 264 -13.17 2.41 8.25
C TRP A 264 -13.36 1.57 9.53
N ARG A 265 -12.39 1.63 10.46
CA ARG A 265 -12.45 0.94 11.76
C ARG A 265 -13.01 1.85 12.84
N GLU A 266 -13.56 1.25 13.89
CA GLU A 266 -13.97 1.99 15.10
C GLU A 266 -12.76 2.61 15.82
N GLU A 267 -11.61 1.89 15.86
CA GLU A 267 -10.36 2.35 16.44
C GLU A 267 -9.39 2.71 15.30
N SER A 268 -9.33 3.99 14.95
CA SER A 268 -8.40 4.50 13.94
C SER A 268 -7.02 4.78 14.55
N GLN A 269 -5.98 4.21 13.96
CA GLN A 269 -4.58 4.49 14.32
C GLN A 269 -3.74 4.58 13.06
N TYR A 270 -3.30 5.78 12.68
CA TYR A 270 -2.54 6.02 11.46
C TYR A 270 -1.03 5.76 11.60
N LEU A 271 -0.46 5.83 12.82
CA LEU A 271 0.93 5.47 13.08
C LEU A 271 1.02 4.11 13.76
N SER A 272 1.82 3.20 13.20
CA SER A 272 2.21 1.96 13.88
C SER A 272 3.28 2.24 14.93
N PRO A 273 3.51 1.36 15.93
CA PRO A 273 4.60 1.53 16.91
C PRO A 273 5.99 1.73 16.29
N ILE A 274 6.22 1.12 15.12
CA ILE A 274 7.45 1.30 14.33
C ILE A 274 7.52 2.71 13.78
N MET A 275 6.45 3.20 13.17
CA MET A 275 6.37 4.56 12.61
C MET A 275 6.49 5.62 13.70
N GLU A 276 5.85 5.42 14.85
CA GLU A 276 6.03 6.30 16.01
C GLU A 276 7.50 6.35 16.46
N THR A 277 8.18 5.18 16.50
CA THR A 277 9.58 5.08 16.92
C THR A 277 10.52 5.78 15.95
N VAL A 278 10.38 5.57 14.63
CA VAL A 278 11.25 6.22 13.65
C VAL A 278 11.01 7.73 13.61
N LEU A 279 9.76 8.17 13.72
CA LEU A 279 9.41 9.60 13.79
C LEU A 279 9.97 10.24 15.06
N SER A 280 9.80 9.62 16.24
CA SER A 280 10.36 10.10 17.51
C SER A 280 11.89 10.24 17.43
N ASN A 281 12.59 9.27 16.84
CA ASN A 281 14.04 9.33 16.68
C ASN A 281 14.46 10.43 15.70
N ALA A 282 13.76 10.56 14.59
CA ALA A 282 14.03 11.59 13.58
C ALA A 282 13.86 13.00 14.14
N LEU A 283 12.76 13.25 14.86
CA LEU A 283 12.50 14.55 15.52
C LEU A 283 13.54 14.92 16.58
N LYS A 284 14.07 13.92 17.33
CA LYS A 284 15.14 14.14 18.32
C LYS A 284 16.49 14.47 17.68
N ASN A 285 16.76 13.95 16.49
CA ASN A 285 18.02 14.11 15.78
C ASN A 285 17.94 15.21 14.69
N ASP A 286 16.86 15.97 14.62
CA ASP A 286 16.59 16.98 13.59
C ASP A 286 16.80 16.43 12.15
N TYR A 287 16.48 15.14 11.96
CA TYR A 287 16.53 14.46 10.65
C TYR A 287 15.14 14.42 10.03
N ARG A 288 15.05 14.62 8.71
CA ARG A 288 13.82 14.52 7.91
C ARG A 288 14.09 13.99 6.52
N VAL A 289 13.08 13.38 5.93
CA VAL A 289 13.09 13.05 4.51
C VAL A 289 12.56 14.26 3.72
N PRO A 290 13.38 14.91 2.86
CA PRO A 290 12.91 16.03 2.06
C PRO A 290 11.73 15.63 1.18
N LEU A 291 10.70 16.50 1.06
CA LEU A 291 9.52 16.21 0.22
C LEU A 291 9.89 15.94 -1.24
N GLU A 292 10.92 16.64 -1.75
CA GLU A 292 11.43 16.43 -3.10
C GLU A 292 12.07 15.04 -3.29
N ALA A 293 12.65 14.47 -2.22
CA ALA A 293 13.24 13.12 -2.25
C ALA A 293 12.17 12.03 -2.28
N MET A 294 10.94 12.33 -1.91
CA MET A 294 9.80 11.42 -1.97
C MET A 294 9.30 11.20 -3.41
N MET A 295 9.66 12.08 -4.34
CA MET A 295 9.38 11.95 -5.77
C MET A 295 10.36 10.97 -6.43
N PRO A 296 9.96 10.15 -7.40
CA PRO A 296 8.60 9.95 -7.92
C PRO A 296 7.81 8.86 -7.17
N SER A 297 8.33 8.35 -6.09
CA SER A 297 7.66 7.35 -5.24
C SER A 297 8.45 7.17 -3.94
N LEU A 298 7.76 7.12 -2.80
CA LEU A 298 8.34 6.81 -1.51
C LEU A 298 9.06 5.45 -1.50
N ALA A 299 8.57 4.48 -2.27
CA ALA A 299 9.19 3.15 -2.42
C ALA A 299 10.61 3.17 -3.04
N LYS A 300 11.03 4.32 -3.61
CA LYS A 300 12.36 4.50 -4.20
C LYS A 300 13.36 5.18 -3.27
N LEU A 301 12.97 5.51 -2.06
CA LEU A 301 13.89 6.00 -1.03
C LEU A 301 14.99 4.97 -0.75
N LYS A 302 16.14 5.45 -0.28
CA LYS A 302 17.37 4.64 -0.22
C LYS A 302 17.31 3.48 0.77
N THR A 303 16.64 3.68 1.89
CA THR A 303 16.55 2.69 2.97
C THR A 303 15.10 2.40 3.35
N ALA A 304 14.85 1.23 3.91
CA ALA A 304 13.52 0.89 4.43
C ALA A 304 13.14 1.79 5.63
N GLU A 305 14.11 2.29 6.36
CA GLU A 305 13.89 3.22 7.47
C GLU A 305 13.44 4.58 6.96
N ASP A 306 14.08 5.14 5.89
CA ASP A 306 13.63 6.36 5.24
C ASP A 306 12.21 6.22 4.68
N VAL A 307 11.85 5.06 4.13
CA VAL A 307 10.48 4.79 3.65
C VAL A 307 9.48 4.86 4.82
N GLN A 308 9.77 4.19 5.93
CA GLN A 308 8.89 4.22 7.11
C GLN A 308 8.80 5.63 7.70
N LEU A 309 9.91 6.36 7.75
CA LEU A 309 9.95 7.74 8.23
C LEU A 309 9.13 8.65 7.32
N ALA A 310 9.30 8.57 6.00
CA ALA A 310 8.55 9.38 5.05
C ALA A 310 7.04 9.19 5.22
N TYR A 311 6.57 7.93 5.32
CA TYR A 311 5.15 7.68 5.61
C TYR A 311 4.70 8.24 6.96
N ALA A 312 5.53 8.13 8.00
CA ALA A 312 5.21 8.67 9.32
C ALA A 312 5.13 10.21 9.30
N GLU A 313 6.06 10.87 8.61
CA GLU A 313 6.09 12.32 8.45
C GLU A 313 4.86 12.82 7.69
N VAL A 314 4.62 12.32 6.46
CA VAL A 314 3.52 12.84 5.64
C VAL A 314 2.15 12.52 6.24
N SER A 315 1.96 11.36 6.88
CA SER A 315 0.69 11.07 7.55
C SER A 315 0.45 11.92 8.80
N SER A 316 1.50 12.19 9.59
CA SER A 316 1.38 13.09 10.74
C SER A 316 1.23 14.58 10.33
N MET A 317 1.75 14.97 9.15
CA MET A 317 1.45 16.27 8.55
C MET A 317 -0.04 16.39 8.22
N MET A 318 -0.68 15.31 7.74
CA MET A 318 -2.12 15.31 7.46
C MET A 318 -2.95 15.37 8.74
N GLU A 319 -2.53 14.69 9.81
CA GLU A 319 -3.18 14.83 11.11
C GLU A 319 -3.07 16.25 11.64
N TYR A 320 -1.88 16.85 11.56
CA TYR A 320 -1.68 18.25 11.93
C TYR A 320 -2.58 19.18 11.12
N LEU A 321 -2.63 18.99 9.79
CA LEU A 321 -3.48 19.77 8.90
C LEU A 321 -4.96 19.64 9.26
N ALA A 322 -5.44 18.42 9.49
CA ALA A 322 -6.81 18.17 9.93
C ALA A 322 -7.12 18.75 11.32
N THR A 323 -6.11 18.82 12.20
CA THR A 323 -6.25 19.39 13.54
C THR A 323 -6.44 20.92 13.51
N ILE A 324 -5.72 21.62 12.62
CA ILE A 324 -5.80 23.08 12.54
C ILE A 324 -6.93 23.59 11.65
N GLU A 325 -7.32 22.84 10.61
CA GLU A 325 -8.27 23.28 9.58
C GLU A 325 -9.56 22.44 9.51
N GLY A 326 -9.63 21.31 10.23
CA GLY A 326 -10.71 20.33 10.12
C GLY A 326 -10.53 19.36 8.94
N PHE A 327 -11.31 18.28 8.94
CA PHE A 327 -11.22 17.25 7.88
C PHE A 327 -11.65 17.73 6.50
N ASP A 328 -12.49 18.75 6.40
CA ASP A 328 -12.95 19.32 5.14
C ASP A 328 -11.85 20.00 4.33
N ILE A 329 -10.70 20.30 4.95
CA ILE A 329 -9.52 20.84 4.27
C ILE A 329 -9.09 19.99 3.08
N PHE A 330 -9.13 18.65 3.22
CA PHE A 330 -8.78 17.75 2.14
C PHE A 330 -9.72 17.91 0.94
N SER A 331 -11.03 17.99 1.20
CA SER A 331 -12.02 18.22 0.16
C SER A 331 -11.81 19.54 -0.57
N ARG A 332 -11.59 20.64 0.17
CA ARG A 332 -11.40 22.00 -0.36
C ARG A 332 -10.18 22.10 -1.28
N ILE A 333 -9.05 21.52 -0.87
CA ILE A 333 -7.82 21.49 -1.68
C ILE A 333 -8.03 20.67 -2.97
N LEU A 334 -8.66 19.49 -2.86
CA LEU A 334 -8.92 18.61 -4.00
C LEU A 334 -9.88 19.25 -5.03
N GLU A 335 -10.87 20.02 -4.58
CA GLU A 335 -11.83 20.74 -5.45
C GLU A 335 -11.14 21.85 -6.25
N ASP A 336 -10.26 22.62 -5.61
CA ASP A 336 -9.51 23.64 -6.32
C ASP A 336 -8.54 23.02 -7.35
N LEU A 337 -7.88 21.91 -7.01
CA LEU A 337 -7.00 21.19 -7.92
C LEU A 337 -7.75 20.62 -9.15
N ALA A 338 -9.03 20.23 -8.99
CA ALA A 338 -9.84 19.69 -10.07
C ALA A 338 -10.13 20.72 -11.19
N SER A 339 -9.93 22.00 -10.94
CA SER A 339 -10.08 23.06 -11.94
C SER A 339 -9.00 23.07 -13.02
N GLY A 340 -7.96 22.20 -12.91
CA GLY A 340 -6.91 22.02 -13.93
C GLY A 340 -5.75 22.96 -13.78
N VAL A 341 -5.25 23.15 -12.56
CA VAL A 341 -4.08 23.96 -12.24
C VAL A 341 -2.77 23.22 -12.54
N GLU A 342 -1.77 23.95 -13.02
CA GLU A 342 -0.41 23.41 -13.16
C GLU A 342 0.20 23.14 -11.77
N GLU A 343 1.15 22.21 -11.68
CA GLU A 343 1.83 21.85 -10.43
C GLU A 343 2.47 23.07 -9.72
N ALA A 344 2.93 24.06 -10.48
CA ALA A 344 3.43 25.32 -9.96
C ALA A 344 2.39 26.15 -9.19
N GLU A 345 1.11 25.86 -9.38
CA GLU A 345 0.00 26.56 -8.72
C GLU A 345 -0.49 25.85 -7.46
N PHE A 346 -0.03 24.61 -7.20
CA PHE A 346 -0.37 23.90 -5.96
C PHE A 346 -0.04 24.69 -4.71
N GLU A 347 1.13 25.34 -4.68
CA GLU A 347 1.55 26.13 -3.53
C GLU A 347 0.60 27.31 -3.26
N ASN A 348 0.09 27.95 -4.30
CA ASN A 348 -0.90 29.02 -4.17
C ASN A 348 -2.22 28.51 -3.59
N ILE A 349 -2.68 27.33 -4.05
CA ILE A 349 -3.87 26.68 -3.48
C ILE A 349 -3.63 26.30 -2.02
N PHE A 350 -2.45 25.76 -1.70
CA PHE A 350 -2.09 25.40 -0.35
C PHE A 350 -2.08 26.63 0.56
N ILE A 351 -1.42 27.72 0.14
CA ILE A 351 -1.41 29.00 0.87
C ILE A 351 -2.83 29.55 1.06
N LYS A 352 -3.67 29.49 0.03
CA LYS A 352 -5.07 29.94 0.09
C LYS A 352 -5.85 29.27 1.23
N HIS A 353 -5.64 27.94 1.40
CA HIS A 353 -6.41 27.15 2.36
C HIS A 353 -5.76 27.03 3.73
N VAL A 354 -4.42 27.08 3.81
CA VAL A 354 -3.65 26.84 5.04
C VAL A 354 -3.07 28.14 5.64
N GLY A 355 -3.04 29.21 4.85
CA GLY A 355 -2.55 30.52 5.29
C GLY A 355 -1.03 30.64 5.41
N GLN A 356 -0.26 29.63 4.98
CA GLN A 356 1.20 29.59 5.00
C GLN A 356 1.75 28.77 3.84
N ASP A 357 2.99 29.07 3.43
CA ASP A 357 3.70 28.26 2.44
C ASP A 357 4.11 26.89 2.99
N LEU A 358 4.59 26.00 2.13
CA LEU A 358 4.99 24.64 2.52
C LEU A 358 6.11 24.64 3.56
N THR A 359 7.06 25.57 3.47
CA THR A 359 8.18 25.68 4.42
C THR A 359 7.68 26.08 5.80
N GLY A 360 6.80 27.08 5.88
CA GLY A 360 6.14 27.51 7.11
C GLY A 360 5.30 26.40 7.74
N PHE A 361 4.53 25.69 6.91
CA PHE A 361 3.73 24.56 7.34
C PHE A 361 4.59 23.42 7.92
N GLN A 362 5.67 23.03 7.25
CA GLN A 362 6.58 21.99 7.75
C GLN A 362 7.18 22.36 9.11
N LYS A 363 7.59 23.63 9.28
CA LYS A 363 8.10 24.12 10.57
C LYS A 363 7.04 24.12 11.67
N SER A 364 5.82 24.49 11.33
CA SER A 364 4.69 24.49 12.27
C SER A 364 4.32 23.07 12.68
N TRP A 365 4.26 22.14 11.71
CA TRP A 365 4.06 20.70 11.95
C TRP A 365 5.16 20.13 12.84
N GLU A 366 6.42 20.44 12.58
CA GLU A 366 7.55 19.94 13.38
C GLU A 366 7.43 20.35 14.85
N ASN A 367 7.10 21.62 15.10
CA ASN A 367 6.88 22.14 16.45
C ASN A 367 5.70 21.48 17.16
N TRP A 368 4.68 21.09 16.41
CA TRP A 368 3.55 20.32 16.91
C TRP A 368 3.93 18.86 17.15
N ALA A 369 4.60 18.21 16.20
CA ALA A 369 5.00 16.81 16.27
C ALA A 369 5.98 16.53 17.44
N LYS A 370 6.88 17.48 17.76
CA LYS A 370 7.78 17.41 18.92
C LYS A 370 7.03 17.37 20.27
N LYS A 371 5.75 17.73 20.30
CA LYS A 371 4.91 17.68 21.51
C LYS A 371 4.08 16.41 21.62
N LEU A 372 4.08 15.57 20.57
CA LEU A 372 3.36 14.30 20.61
C LEU A 372 4.06 13.31 21.55
N GLU A 373 3.26 12.55 22.30
CA GLU A 373 3.74 11.43 23.13
C GLU A 373 3.97 10.19 22.26
N LEU A 374 4.96 10.26 21.36
CA LEU A 374 5.29 9.16 20.47
C LEU A 374 6.01 8.04 21.22
N LYS A 375 5.60 6.80 20.96
CA LYS A 375 6.34 5.62 21.44
C LYS A 375 7.75 5.63 20.86
N ASN A 376 8.72 5.25 21.70
CA ASN A 376 10.09 5.00 21.27
C ASN A 376 10.53 3.65 21.82
N ILE A 377 10.55 2.66 20.95
CA ILE A 377 10.86 1.27 21.31
C ILE A 377 12.24 0.91 20.75
N PRO A 378 13.31 0.90 21.60
CA PRO A 378 14.66 0.57 21.15
C PRO A 378 14.71 -0.84 20.55
N GLY A 379 15.33 -0.98 19.37
CA GLY A 379 15.49 -2.28 18.72
C GLY A 379 14.25 -2.82 18.01
N ILE A 380 13.19 -2.00 17.82
CA ILE A 380 12.10 -2.37 16.94
C ILE A 380 12.51 -2.15 15.48
N GLU A 381 12.23 -3.14 14.64
CA GLU A 381 12.52 -3.09 13.20
C GLU A 381 11.27 -3.40 12.37
N ALA A 382 11.15 -2.75 11.21
CA ALA A 382 10.06 -3.02 10.29
C ALA A 382 10.10 -4.47 9.78
N LEU A 383 8.95 -5.10 9.75
CA LEU A 383 8.81 -6.44 9.21
C LEU A 383 8.82 -6.35 7.67
N THR A 384 9.81 -6.99 7.01
CA THR A 384 9.84 -7.06 5.54
C THR A 384 8.77 -8.02 5.02
N THR A 385 8.19 -7.70 3.88
CA THR A 385 7.24 -8.55 3.17
C THR A 385 7.96 -9.78 2.60
N GLU A 386 7.54 -10.98 3.00
CA GLU A 386 8.12 -12.24 2.53
C GLU A 386 7.09 -13.02 1.70
N PHE A 387 7.45 -13.31 0.44
CA PHE A 387 6.60 -14.07 -0.47
C PHE A 387 6.88 -15.57 -0.41
N LYS A 388 5.84 -16.39 -0.52
CA LYS A 388 5.97 -17.85 -0.64
C LYS A 388 6.66 -18.20 -1.96
N ASN A 389 7.54 -19.22 -1.95
CA ASN A 389 8.12 -19.79 -3.16
C ASN A 389 7.23 -20.92 -3.64
N ARG A 390 6.68 -20.83 -4.86
CA ARG A 390 5.84 -21.90 -5.49
C ARG A 390 6.54 -23.28 -5.59
N LYS A 391 7.86 -23.35 -5.47
CA LYS A 391 8.63 -24.59 -5.61
C LYS A 391 8.95 -25.24 -4.27
N GLY A 392 8.17 -25.17 -3.24
CA GLY A 392 8.34 -26.01 -2.04
C GLY A 392 9.78 -26.20 -1.51
N LEU A 393 10.77 -25.64 -2.21
CA LEU A 393 12.19 -25.76 -1.99
C LEU A 393 12.63 -24.72 -0.97
N GLY A 394 12.87 -25.21 0.21
CA GLY A 394 13.72 -24.52 1.16
C GLY A 394 13.01 -23.59 2.12
N GLN A 395 12.11 -24.13 2.94
CA GLN A 395 11.86 -23.59 4.27
C GLN A 395 13.13 -23.57 5.17
N LYS A 396 14.30 -23.39 4.58
CA LYS A 396 15.56 -23.26 5.35
C LYS A 396 15.64 -21.93 6.12
N ASN A 397 14.82 -20.94 5.76
CA ASN A 397 14.71 -19.67 6.50
C ASN A 397 13.30 -19.48 7.06
N LYS A 398 12.90 -20.27 8.03
CA LYS A 398 11.64 -20.16 8.80
C LYS A 398 11.53 -18.83 9.59
N GLY A 399 11.76 -17.69 8.96
CA GLY A 399 11.74 -16.38 9.61
C GLY A 399 12.96 -16.09 10.53
N TYR A 400 14.00 -16.94 10.48
CA TYR A 400 15.21 -16.73 11.27
C TYR A 400 16.14 -15.64 10.71
N GLY A 401 15.96 -15.25 9.45
CA GLY A 401 16.82 -14.26 8.78
C GLY A 401 16.92 -12.91 9.49
N ARG A 402 15.90 -12.61 10.30
CA ARG A 402 15.77 -11.37 11.08
C ARG A 402 16.25 -11.44 12.51
N LEU A 403 16.60 -12.61 12.99
CA LEU A 403 17.29 -12.71 14.27
C LEU A 403 18.72 -12.25 14.02
N GLY A 404 19.02 -11.00 14.37
CA GLY A 404 20.23 -10.26 14.01
C GLY A 404 21.53 -11.05 14.15
N SER A 405 21.66 -11.93 15.17
CA SER A 405 22.85 -12.71 15.38
C SER A 405 22.72 -14.15 14.82
N LYS A 406 23.83 -14.68 14.29
CA LYS A 406 23.95 -16.10 13.91
C LYS A 406 23.68 -17.02 15.10
N LYS A 407 24.08 -16.59 16.30
CA LYS A 407 23.90 -17.35 17.55
C LYS A 407 22.41 -17.43 17.91
N ALA A 408 21.67 -16.33 17.84
CA ALA A 408 20.22 -16.34 18.08
C ALA A 408 19.49 -17.25 17.08
N ARG A 409 19.87 -17.24 15.79
CA ARG A 409 19.31 -18.14 14.78
C ARG A 409 19.53 -19.62 15.12
N ASN A 410 20.77 -19.99 15.50
CA ASN A 410 21.10 -21.38 15.83
C ASN A 410 20.37 -21.85 17.09
N LEU A 411 20.29 -21.01 18.12
CA LEU A 411 19.55 -21.31 19.35
C LEU A 411 18.04 -21.47 19.08
N THR A 412 17.46 -20.60 18.25
CA THR A 412 16.05 -20.72 17.84
C THR A 412 15.80 -22.02 17.08
N PHE A 413 16.69 -22.39 16.17
CA PHE A 413 16.61 -23.65 15.43
C PHE A 413 16.73 -24.87 16.37
N LEU A 414 17.65 -24.84 17.33
CA LEU A 414 17.76 -25.90 18.35
C LEU A 414 16.48 -25.99 19.19
N GLY A 415 15.91 -24.85 19.60
CA GLY A 415 14.63 -24.81 20.29
C GLY A 415 13.51 -25.45 19.48
N ASP A 416 13.44 -25.22 18.16
CA ASP A 416 12.45 -25.86 17.29
C ASP A 416 12.63 -27.39 17.20
N ILE A 417 13.86 -27.87 17.13
CA ILE A 417 14.16 -29.32 17.15
C ILE A 417 13.71 -29.94 18.46
N LEU A 418 14.07 -29.30 19.57
CA LEU A 418 13.70 -29.78 20.91
C LEU A 418 12.18 -29.80 21.08
N LYS A 419 11.48 -28.73 20.64
CA LYS A 419 10.02 -28.65 20.68
C LYS A 419 9.37 -29.75 19.83
N SER A 420 9.90 -30.02 18.63
CA SER A 420 9.35 -31.07 17.75
C SER A 420 9.54 -32.49 18.28
N ARG A 421 10.39 -32.66 19.30
CA ARG A 421 10.62 -33.91 20.04
C ARG A 421 10.00 -33.89 21.44
N ASP A 422 9.07 -32.98 21.69
CA ASP A 422 8.35 -32.80 22.97
C ASP A 422 9.25 -32.44 24.16
N HIS A 423 10.52 -32.04 23.90
CA HIS A 423 11.44 -31.56 24.94
C HIS A 423 11.17 -30.08 25.27
N PHE A 424 9.92 -29.76 25.68
CA PHE A 424 9.45 -28.39 25.86
C PHE A 424 10.28 -27.57 26.87
N LYS A 425 10.70 -28.17 28.02
CA LYS A 425 11.52 -27.47 29.01
C LYS A 425 12.87 -27.03 28.41
N ALA A 426 13.51 -27.90 27.64
CA ALA A 426 14.78 -27.58 26.97
C ALA A 426 14.56 -26.54 25.83
N ALA A 427 13.50 -26.67 25.07
CA ALA A 427 13.14 -25.69 24.04
C ALA A 427 12.95 -24.28 24.62
N ILE A 428 12.26 -24.14 25.76
CA ILE A 428 12.09 -22.86 26.48
C ILE A 428 13.46 -22.24 26.82
N ILE A 429 14.41 -23.05 27.32
CA ILE A 429 15.76 -22.56 27.66
C ILE A 429 16.47 -21.99 26.42
N GLU A 430 16.42 -22.72 25.31
CA GLU A 430 17.10 -22.28 24.08
C GLU A 430 16.43 -21.04 23.46
N TYR A 431 15.10 -20.93 23.48
CA TYR A 431 14.41 -19.72 23.03
C TYR A 431 14.72 -18.51 23.93
N LYS A 432 14.81 -18.67 25.26
CA LYS A 432 15.22 -17.59 26.17
C LYS A 432 16.64 -17.13 25.90
N LYS A 433 17.59 -18.07 25.68
CA LYS A 433 18.96 -17.72 25.26
C LYS A 433 18.96 -16.96 23.93
N ALA A 434 18.14 -17.41 22.96
CA ALA A 434 18.02 -16.73 21.67
C ALA A 434 17.49 -15.30 21.80
N MET A 435 16.53 -15.04 22.71
CA MET A 435 16.06 -13.69 23.01
C MET A 435 17.15 -12.79 23.59
N GLY A 436 17.96 -13.31 24.51
CA GLY A 436 19.09 -12.57 25.08
C GLY A 436 20.23 -12.26 24.09
N GLU A 437 20.33 -13.04 22.99
CA GLU A 437 21.32 -12.85 21.94
C GLU A 437 20.80 -12.00 20.75
N SER A 438 19.52 -11.64 20.75
CA SER A 438 18.89 -10.82 19.72
C SER A 438 18.91 -9.36 20.15
N SER A 439 19.49 -8.50 19.33
CA SER A 439 19.46 -7.04 19.52
C SER A 439 18.11 -6.42 19.13
N ALA A 440 17.30 -7.16 18.38
CA ALA A 440 16.02 -6.71 17.86
C ALA A 440 14.84 -7.51 18.46
N HIS A 441 13.73 -6.85 18.67
CA HIS A 441 12.47 -7.49 19.02
C HIS A 441 11.97 -8.33 17.83
N SER A 442 11.77 -9.62 18.06
CA SER A 442 11.29 -10.54 17.01
C SER A 442 9.95 -11.17 17.38
N PRO A 443 8.85 -10.81 16.68
CA PRO A 443 7.56 -11.42 16.97
C PRO A 443 7.56 -12.93 16.70
N VAL A 444 8.43 -13.41 15.83
CA VAL A 444 8.61 -14.86 15.58
C VAL A 444 9.15 -15.56 16.81
N LEU A 445 10.17 -14.99 17.47
CA LEU A 445 10.78 -15.58 18.66
C LEU A 445 9.86 -15.49 19.87
N PHE A 446 9.18 -14.34 20.07
CA PHE A 446 8.13 -14.20 21.07
C PHE A 446 7.08 -15.31 20.93
N ASN A 447 6.58 -15.55 19.72
CA ASN A 447 5.54 -16.54 19.49
C ASN A 447 6.02 -17.99 19.61
N LYS A 448 7.28 -18.28 19.28
CA LYS A 448 7.85 -19.64 19.53
C LYS A 448 7.93 -19.95 21.01
N LEU A 449 8.41 -19.02 21.81
CA LEU A 449 8.49 -19.16 23.26
C LEU A 449 7.08 -19.21 23.88
N ALA A 450 6.20 -18.26 23.56
CA ALA A 450 4.83 -18.22 24.06
C ALA A 450 4.03 -19.48 23.71
N GLY A 451 4.11 -19.94 22.44
CA GLY A 451 3.46 -21.18 22.02
C GLY A 451 4.01 -22.44 22.74
N THR A 452 5.28 -22.40 23.25
CA THR A 452 5.81 -23.48 24.07
C THR A 452 5.33 -23.37 25.52
N TYR A 453 5.17 -22.15 26.05
CA TYR A 453 4.51 -21.92 27.33
C TYR A 453 3.07 -22.41 27.35
N LEU A 454 2.27 -22.13 26.31
CA LEU A 454 0.91 -22.63 26.16
C LEU A 454 0.86 -24.17 26.23
N GLN A 455 1.78 -24.87 25.52
CA GLN A 455 1.85 -26.33 25.54
C GLN A 455 2.23 -26.88 26.92
N THR A 456 2.97 -26.12 27.72
CA THR A 456 3.35 -26.49 29.09
C THR A 456 2.44 -25.92 30.16
N ARG A 457 1.29 -25.33 29.78
CA ARG A 457 0.29 -24.69 30.65
C ARG A 457 0.84 -23.56 31.52
N LYS A 458 1.87 -22.89 31.07
CA LYS A 458 2.44 -21.70 31.69
C LYS A 458 1.75 -20.46 31.10
N TYR A 459 0.50 -20.28 31.49
CA TYR A 459 -0.39 -19.30 30.88
C TYR A 459 0.02 -17.85 31.19
N ASP A 460 0.43 -17.55 32.42
CA ASP A 460 0.86 -16.21 32.85
C ASP A 460 2.10 -15.74 32.09
N GLU A 461 3.11 -16.65 31.96
CA GLU A 461 4.32 -16.33 31.17
C GLU A 461 4.00 -16.18 29.68
N ALA A 462 3.07 -16.97 29.16
CA ALA A 462 2.62 -16.84 27.77
C ALA A 462 1.91 -15.50 27.53
N GLU A 463 0.99 -15.13 28.42
CA GLU A 463 0.22 -13.89 28.34
C GLU A 463 1.11 -12.65 28.36
N THR A 464 2.04 -12.58 29.33
CA THR A 464 2.98 -11.47 29.46
C THR A 464 3.77 -11.27 28.16
N LEU A 465 4.33 -12.36 27.62
CA LEU A 465 5.13 -12.32 26.41
C LEU A 465 4.33 -11.97 25.15
N LEU A 466 3.09 -12.45 25.07
CA LEU A 466 2.18 -12.15 23.95
C LEU A 466 1.69 -10.71 24.00
N LYS A 467 1.37 -10.17 25.18
CA LYS A 467 1.03 -8.75 25.36
C LYS A 467 2.19 -7.84 24.93
N GLU A 468 3.42 -8.17 25.32
CA GLU A 468 4.61 -7.44 24.88
C GLU A 468 4.76 -7.49 23.35
N SER A 469 4.60 -8.67 22.74
CA SER A 469 4.63 -8.82 21.28
C SER A 469 3.56 -7.99 20.58
N LEU A 470 2.33 -7.89 21.10
CA LEU A 470 1.26 -7.06 20.52
C LEU A 470 1.51 -5.57 20.72
N ALA A 471 2.16 -5.16 21.81
CA ALA A 471 2.54 -3.76 22.02
C ALA A 471 3.52 -3.25 20.95
N PHE A 472 4.36 -4.15 20.42
CA PHE A 472 5.34 -3.85 19.37
C PHE A 472 4.80 -4.14 17.97
N PHE A 473 4.06 -5.23 17.81
CA PHE A 473 3.56 -5.74 16.52
C PHE A 473 2.07 -6.09 16.63
N PRO A 474 1.17 -5.09 16.69
CA PRO A 474 -0.26 -5.30 16.96
C PRO A 474 -0.96 -6.19 15.94
N ASP A 475 -0.49 -6.18 14.68
CA ASP A 475 -1.08 -6.93 13.57
C ASP A 475 -0.33 -8.24 13.25
N PHE A 476 0.45 -8.78 14.20
CA PHE A 476 1.13 -10.05 13.96
C PHE A 476 0.18 -11.23 14.21
N HIS A 477 -0.36 -11.80 13.12
CA HIS A 477 -1.43 -12.81 13.16
C HIS A 477 -1.15 -14.00 14.08
N THR A 478 0.12 -14.46 14.18
CA THR A 478 0.50 -15.58 15.06
C THR A 478 0.37 -15.20 16.54
N THR A 479 0.68 -13.95 16.89
CA THR A 479 0.50 -13.45 18.27
C THR A 479 -1.00 -13.40 18.62
N LEU A 480 -1.82 -12.89 17.70
CA LEU A 480 -3.27 -12.86 17.85
C LEU A 480 -3.85 -14.27 17.99
N ALA A 481 -3.41 -15.22 17.16
CA ALA A 481 -3.84 -16.62 17.25
C ALA A 481 -3.41 -17.30 18.57
N ASN A 482 -2.20 -17.02 19.06
CA ASN A 482 -1.73 -17.53 20.34
C ASN A 482 -2.48 -16.91 21.53
N MET A 483 -2.84 -15.61 21.45
CA MET A 483 -3.72 -14.99 22.46
C MET A 483 -5.10 -15.64 22.45
N GLY A 484 -5.67 -15.88 21.27
CA GLY A 484 -6.92 -16.62 21.14
C GLY A 484 -6.84 -18.02 21.78
N GLU A 485 -5.73 -18.75 21.56
CA GLU A 485 -5.51 -20.08 22.16
C GLU A 485 -5.36 -20.02 23.69
N LEU A 486 -4.67 -19.00 24.20
CA LEU A 486 -4.54 -18.75 25.64
C LEU A 486 -5.93 -18.62 26.30
N TYR A 487 -6.74 -17.68 25.80
CA TYR A 487 -8.06 -17.43 26.38
C TYR A 487 -9.04 -18.58 26.12
N PHE A 488 -8.92 -19.28 24.99
CA PHE A 488 -9.69 -20.52 24.77
C PHE A 488 -9.36 -21.60 25.82
N SER A 489 -8.07 -21.76 26.15
CA SER A 489 -7.61 -22.72 27.16
C SER A 489 -8.07 -22.35 28.55
N ASN A 490 -8.22 -21.07 28.85
CA ASN A 490 -8.79 -20.54 30.11
C ASN A 490 -10.32 -20.52 30.11
N GLN A 491 -11.00 -21.01 29.06
CA GLN A 491 -12.45 -21.00 28.88
C GLN A 491 -13.08 -19.59 28.77
N GLU A 492 -12.27 -18.57 28.48
CA GLU A 492 -12.69 -17.20 28.22
C GLU A 492 -13.05 -17.03 26.74
N TYR A 493 -14.16 -17.66 26.31
CA TYR A 493 -14.49 -17.84 24.90
C TYR A 493 -14.80 -16.52 24.18
N GLU A 494 -15.39 -15.52 24.83
CA GLU A 494 -15.64 -14.21 24.22
C GLU A 494 -14.33 -13.47 23.91
N THR A 495 -13.38 -13.49 24.84
CA THR A 495 -12.05 -12.91 24.62
C THR A 495 -11.30 -13.67 23.51
N ALA A 496 -11.36 -15.01 23.54
CA ALA A 496 -10.77 -15.86 22.50
C ALA A 496 -11.35 -15.54 21.11
N ARG A 497 -12.67 -15.30 21.01
CA ARG A 497 -13.35 -14.90 19.78
C ARG A 497 -12.72 -13.65 19.18
N VAL A 498 -12.58 -12.59 19.97
CA VAL A 498 -12.02 -11.32 19.52
C VAL A 498 -10.63 -11.50 18.91
N TYR A 499 -9.75 -12.27 19.57
CA TYR A 499 -8.39 -12.50 19.08
C TYR A 499 -8.34 -13.38 17.83
N PHE A 500 -9.15 -14.44 17.76
CA PHE A 500 -9.19 -15.28 16.55
C PHE A 500 -9.83 -14.55 15.36
N GLU A 501 -10.86 -13.74 15.57
CA GLU A 501 -11.42 -12.88 14.51
C GLU A 501 -10.38 -11.89 13.98
N LYS A 502 -9.59 -11.25 14.85
CA LYS A 502 -8.47 -10.41 14.44
C LYS A 502 -7.42 -11.22 13.65
N ALA A 503 -7.09 -12.42 14.11
CA ALA A 503 -6.09 -13.26 13.45
C ALA A 503 -6.51 -13.68 12.03
N VAL A 504 -7.77 -14.08 11.81
CA VAL A 504 -8.27 -14.47 10.48
C VAL A 504 -8.42 -13.26 9.54
N ARG A 505 -8.71 -12.06 10.07
CA ARG A 505 -8.71 -10.83 9.27
C ARG A 505 -7.33 -10.52 8.70
N ILE A 506 -6.28 -10.63 9.52
CA ILE A 506 -4.89 -10.39 9.09
C ILE A 506 -4.38 -11.48 8.16
N ASN A 507 -4.73 -12.73 8.42
CA ASN A 507 -4.37 -13.87 7.57
C ASN A 507 -5.55 -14.82 7.37
N PRO A 508 -6.41 -14.54 6.39
CA PRO A 508 -7.57 -15.37 6.09
C PRO A 508 -7.22 -16.77 5.55
N PHE A 509 -5.96 -17.03 5.24
CA PHE A 509 -5.47 -18.33 4.76
C PHE A 509 -4.87 -19.20 5.88
N ASN A 510 -5.10 -18.87 7.15
CA ASN A 510 -4.60 -19.66 8.27
C ASN A 510 -5.65 -20.68 8.75
N PRO A 511 -5.54 -21.97 8.40
CA PRO A 511 -6.54 -22.98 8.74
C PRO A 511 -6.69 -23.18 10.24
N PHE A 512 -5.61 -23.05 11.02
CA PHE A 512 -5.66 -23.16 12.48
C PHE A 512 -6.58 -22.13 13.11
N ALA A 513 -6.47 -20.86 12.71
CA ALA A 513 -7.28 -19.79 13.26
C ALA A 513 -8.78 -20.00 12.94
N HIS A 514 -9.11 -20.45 11.72
CA HIS A 514 -10.47 -20.79 11.32
C HIS A 514 -11.05 -21.95 12.14
N MET A 515 -10.31 -23.06 12.26
CA MET A 515 -10.75 -24.20 13.05
C MET A 515 -11.00 -23.83 14.52
N ARG A 516 -10.14 -22.99 15.09
CA ARG A 516 -10.31 -22.52 16.47
C ARG A 516 -11.52 -21.61 16.60
N LEU A 517 -11.72 -20.70 15.66
CA LEU A 517 -12.85 -19.78 15.66
C LEU A 517 -14.19 -20.53 15.53
N ILE A 518 -14.27 -21.56 14.68
CA ILE A 518 -15.44 -22.44 14.59
C ILE A 518 -15.77 -23.08 15.95
N ARG A 519 -14.74 -23.56 16.68
CA ARG A 519 -14.93 -24.15 18.01
C ARG A 519 -15.35 -23.11 19.06
N VAL A 520 -14.83 -21.90 18.97
CA VAL A 520 -15.21 -20.78 19.84
C VAL A 520 -16.68 -20.43 19.62
N TYR A 521 -17.12 -20.27 18.38
CA TYR A 521 -18.53 -20.01 18.06
C TYR A 521 -19.47 -21.13 18.55
N ASP A 522 -19.02 -22.39 18.46
CA ASP A 522 -19.76 -23.53 19.01
C ASP A 522 -19.92 -23.44 20.52
N LYS A 523 -18.85 -23.07 21.24
CA LYS A 523 -18.89 -22.87 22.70
C LYS A 523 -19.78 -21.71 23.15
N LEU A 524 -19.90 -20.69 22.32
CA LEU A 524 -20.72 -19.50 22.54
C LEU A 524 -22.18 -19.66 22.07
N GLY A 525 -22.51 -20.75 21.36
CA GLY A 525 -23.83 -20.95 20.77
C GLY A 525 -24.14 -20.06 19.58
N LEU A 526 -23.10 -19.47 18.93
CA LEU A 526 -23.21 -18.60 17.79
C LEU A 526 -23.29 -19.42 16.49
N VAL A 527 -24.47 -19.97 16.22
CA VAL A 527 -24.67 -20.95 15.13
C VAL A 527 -24.44 -20.34 13.76
N ARG A 528 -24.95 -19.14 13.52
CA ARG A 528 -24.82 -18.45 12.21
C ARG A 528 -23.37 -18.14 11.89
N GLU A 529 -22.63 -17.59 12.86
CA GLU A 529 -21.21 -17.25 12.73
C GLU A 529 -20.36 -18.50 12.52
N LYS A 530 -20.67 -19.59 13.23
CA LYS A 530 -20.03 -20.90 13.05
C LYS A 530 -20.19 -21.43 11.63
N GLU A 531 -21.44 -21.41 11.10
CA GLU A 531 -21.71 -21.86 9.73
C GLU A 531 -20.99 -21.00 8.68
N LEU A 532 -21.01 -19.68 8.84
CA LEU A 532 -20.30 -18.76 7.96
C LEU A 532 -18.80 -19.05 7.98
N GLN A 533 -18.22 -19.21 9.17
CA GLN A 533 -16.81 -19.49 9.36
C GLN A 533 -16.40 -20.85 8.76
N ALA A 534 -17.27 -21.86 8.87
CA ALA A 534 -17.04 -23.16 8.24
C ALA A 534 -17.07 -23.08 6.71
N ARG A 535 -17.97 -22.27 6.12
CA ARG A 535 -17.97 -22.02 4.67
C ARG A 535 -16.68 -21.32 4.21
N GLN A 536 -16.21 -20.33 4.98
CA GLN A 536 -14.94 -19.65 4.68
C GLN A 536 -13.75 -20.61 4.75
N PHE A 537 -13.76 -21.51 5.74
CA PHE A 537 -12.72 -22.52 5.88
C PHE A 537 -12.64 -23.45 4.65
N ASN A 538 -13.77 -23.83 4.06
CA ASN A 538 -13.81 -24.69 2.89
C ASN A 538 -13.10 -24.11 1.63
N TYR A 539 -12.88 -22.78 1.56
CA TYR A 539 -12.12 -22.19 0.45
C TYR A 539 -10.62 -22.43 0.57
N ILE A 540 -10.11 -22.73 1.77
CA ILE A 540 -8.66 -22.82 2.04
C ILE A 540 -8.18 -24.22 2.42
N ASP A 541 -9.10 -25.16 2.68
CA ASP A 541 -8.83 -26.56 2.97
C ASP A 541 -8.83 -27.36 1.66
#